data_9ff410d88fb7cb2f288bc00e7fd91c23
#
_entry.id   9ff410d88fb7cb2f288bc00e7fd91c23
#
_cell.length_a   1.000
_cell.length_b   1.000
_cell.length_c   1.000
_cell.angle_alpha   90.00
_cell.angle_beta   90.00
_cell.angle_gamma   90.00
#
_symmetry.space_group_name_H-M   'P 1'
#
loop_
_entity.id
_entity.type
_entity.pdbx_description
1 polymer ?
#
loop_
_entity_poly.entity_id
_entity_poly.type
_entity_poly.pdbx_seq_one_letter_code
_entity_poly.pdbx_strand_id
1 'polypeptide(L)'
;MRQSNDNFPASTAADQAIRDNLVQLRQQISSWSLAYGRDPGTVKLLAVSKTKPLQDIEVALAAGQHDLGENYLQEALEKIQMLATTSAQHPVSHPVWHPVWHYIGAIQSNKTRPIAEHFDWVHTVASSKVAARLSSQRPAGLAPLKILIQVNIDAQDSKAGVSVEGLLPLLEAILPLPNITLRGLMAIPKTAHDLDTQRRPFNHLRELLLQARQTYGADLAEFDQLSMGMSGDMEAAIAEGSTWLRIGTAIFGARPAQS
;
A
#
# COMPACT_ATOMS: atom_id res chain seq x y z
N MET A 1 -11.64 43.19 -19.63
CA MET A 1 -11.91 41.73 -19.75
C MET A 1 -10.61 41.07 -20.14
N ARG A 2 -9.89 40.50 -19.18
CA ARG A 2 -8.72 39.62 -19.43
C ARG A 2 -9.23 38.20 -19.33
N GLN A 3 -9.26 37.49 -20.45
CA GLN A 3 -9.48 36.06 -20.49
C GLN A 3 -8.29 35.39 -19.82
N SER A 4 -8.49 34.77 -18.67
CA SER A 4 -7.57 33.82 -18.06
C SER A 4 -7.55 32.58 -18.94
N ASN A 5 -6.52 32.45 -19.77
CA ASN A 5 -6.19 31.20 -20.42
C ASN A 5 -5.67 30.24 -19.33
N ASP A 6 -6.56 29.49 -18.73
CA ASP A 6 -6.22 28.29 -17.95
C ASP A 6 -5.73 27.22 -18.92
N ASN A 7 -4.45 27.29 -19.25
CA ASN A 7 -3.78 26.35 -20.15
C ASN A 7 -3.36 25.11 -19.33
N PHE A 8 -4.35 24.29 -18.91
CA PHE A 8 -4.04 22.91 -18.56
C PHE A 8 -3.54 22.22 -19.84
N PRO A 9 -2.36 21.55 -19.81
CA PRO A 9 -1.94 20.79 -20.97
C PRO A 9 -3.04 19.80 -21.34
N ALA A 10 -3.34 19.72 -22.63
CA ALA A 10 -4.37 18.81 -23.12
C ALA A 10 -4.07 17.38 -22.62
N SER A 11 -5.09 16.73 -22.05
CA SER A 11 -4.96 15.35 -21.54
C SER A 11 -4.41 14.45 -22.64
N THR A 12 -3.30 13.79 -22.35
CA THR A 12 -2.69 12.86 -23.31
C THR A 12 -3.47 11.54 -23.38
N ALA A 13 -3.24 10.75 -24.43
CA ALA A 13 -3.80 9.38 -24.49
C ALA A 13 -3.35 8.52 -23.32
N ALA A 14 -2.13 8.75 -22.80
CA ALA A 14 -1.63 8.06 -21.61
C ALA A 14 -2.40 8.46 -20.34
N ASP A 15 -2.69 9.75 -20.17
CA ASP A 15 -3.49 10.24 -19.04
C ASP A 15 -4.90 9.65 -19.06
N GLN A 16 -5.52 9.57 -20.24
CA GLN A 16 -6.83 8.95 -20.38
C GLN A 16 -6.80 7.47 -20.06
N ALA A 17 -5.77 6.75 -20.50
CA ALA A 17 -5.60 5.33 -20.20
C ALA A 17 -5.51 5.06 -18.68
N ILE A 18 -4.78 5.90 -17.92
CA ILE A 18 -4.71 5.78 -16.45
C ILE A 18 -6.11 5.91 -15.82
N ARG A 19 -6.90 6.89 -16.27
CA ARG A 19 -8.27 7.10 -15.76
C ARG A 19 -9.16 5.92 -16.06
N ASP A 20 -9.15 5.44 -17.30
CA ASP A 20 -9.96 4.30 -17.76
C ASP A 20 -9.57 3.03 -17.01
N ASN A 21 -8.29 2.77 -16.83
CA ASN A 21 -7.77 1.65 -16.07
C ASN A 21 -8.26 1.68 -14.62
N LEU A 22 -8.24 2.84 -13.95
CA LEU A 22 -8.74 2.99 -12.59
C LEU A 22 -10.23 2.71 -12.49
N VAL A 23 -11.03 3.19 -13.44
CA VAL A 23 -12.47 2.91 -13.50
C VAL A 23 -12.72 1.41 -13.66
N GLN A 24 -12.05 0.77 -14.63
CA GLN A 24 -12.20 -0.67 -14.87
C GLN A 24 -11.78 -1.52 -13.66
N LEU A 25 -10.65 -1.19 -13.02
CA LEU A 25 -10.19 -1.91 -11.84
C LEU A 25 -11.18 -1.78 -10.67
N ARG A 26 -11.73 -0.59 -10.42
CA ARG A 26 -12.72 -0.40 -9.36
C ARG A 26 -14.01 -1.18 -9.63
N GLN A 27 -14.46 -1.22 -10.89
CA GLN A 27 -15.59 -2.04 -11.29
C GLN A 27 -15.32 -3.54 -11.09
N GLN A 28 -14.14 -4.01 -11.47
CA GLN A 28 -13.75 -5.40 -11.30
C GLN A 28 -13.61 -5.81 -9.83
N ILE A 29 -13.00 -4.96 -8.99
CA ILE A 29 -12.93 -5.15 -7.53
C ILE A 29 -14.34 -5.24 -6.94
N SER A 30 -15.24 -4.34 -7.34
CA SER A 30 -16.63 -4.35 -6.88
C SER A 30 -17.36 -5.63 -7.29
N SER A 31 -17.21 -6.05 -8.55
CA SER A 31 -17.82 -7.28 -9.06
C SER A 31 -17.38 -8.52 -8.29
N TRP A 32 -16.07 -8.70 -8.11
CA TRP A 32 -15.55 -9.84 -7.34
C TRP A 32 -15.92 -9.75 -5.86
N SER A 33 -15.89 -8.57 -5.25
CA SER A 33 -16.30 -8.42 -3.86
C SER A 33 -17.74 -8.91 -3.65
N LEU A 34 -18.67 -8.48 -4.51
CA LEU A 34 -20.05 -8.92 -4.46
C LEU A 34 -20.21 -10.42 -4.73
N ALA A 35 -19.46 -10.97 -5.69
CA ALA A 35 -19.49 -12.40 -6.00
C ALA A 35 -19.06 -13.28 -4.80
N TYR A 36 -18.15 -12.76 -3.96
CA TYR A 36 -17.70 -13.43 -2.74
C TYR A 36 -18.41 -12.95 -1.47
N GLY A 37 -19.56 -12.28 -1.60
CA GLY A 37 -20.39 -11.84 -0.48
C GLY A 37 -19.76 -10.75 0.40
N ARG A 38 -18.84 -9.95 -0.15
CA ARG A 38 -18.16 -8.87 0.55
C ARG A 38 -18.71 -7.51 0.16
N ASP A 39 -18.68 -6.57 1.10
CA ASP A 39 -18.88 -5.16 0.79
C ASP A 39 -17.66 -4.63 0.00
N PRO A 40 -17.86 -4.12 -1.24
CA PRO A 40 -16.80 -3.53 -2.05
C PRO A 40 -16.03 -2.41 -1.35
N GLY A 41 -16.67 -1.65 -0.46
CA GLY A 41 -16.06 -0.59 0.32
C GLY A 41 -14.96 -1.08 1.29
N THR A 42 -14.90 -2.38 1.56
CA THR A 42 -13.85 -2.98 2.43
C THR A 42 -12.56 -3.30 1.69
N VAL A 43 -12.55 -3.22 0.35
CA VAL A 43 -11.39 -3.54 -0.50
C VAL A 43 -10.84 -2.27 -1.11
N LYS A 44 -9.66 -1.86 -0.69
CA LYS A 44 -8.98 -0.64 -1.12
C LYS A 44 -7.96 -0.95 -2.21
N LEU A 45 -7.87 -0.06 -3.18
CA LEU A 45 -6.86 -0.09 -4.23
C LEU A 45 -5.66 0.76 -3.81
N LEU A 46 -4.49 0.14 -3.69
CA LEU A 46 -3.22 0.80 -3.52
C LEU A 46 -2.52 0.90 -4.88
N ALA A 47 -2.41 2.11 -5.41
CA ALA A 47 -1.75 2.35 -6.69
C ALA A 47 -0.22 2.32 -6.50
N VAL A 48 0.43 1.30 -7.04
CA VAL A 48 1.89 1.13 -6.94
C VAL A 48 2.57 2.00 -7.99
N SER A 49 3.06 3.17 -7.56
CA SER A 49 3.57 4.26 -8.40
C SER A 49 5.09 4.24 -8.59
N LYS A 50 5.79 3.22 -8.08
CA LYS A 50 7.25 3.07 -8.29
C LYS A 50 7.62 3.12 -9.77
N THR A 51 8.70 3.83 -10.09
CA THR A 51 9.24 4.05 -11.46
C THR A 51 8.29 4.81 -12.39
N LYS A 52 7.26 5.46 -11.85
CA LYS A 52 6.32 6.26 -12.64
C LYS A 52 6.61 7.76 -12.46
N PRO A 53 6.50 8.57 -13.54
CA PRO A 53 6.70 9.99 -13.45
C PRO A 53 5.61 10.66 -12.57
N LEU A 54 5.90 11.84 -12.07
CA LEU A 54 4.99 12.60 -11.22
C LEU A 54 3.66 12.88 -11.92
N GLN A 55 3.69 13.17 -13.22
CA GLN A 55 2.49 13.41 -14.02
C GLN A 55 1.49 12.25 -13.97
N ASP A 56 1.93 10.99 -14.05
CA ASP A 56 1.06 9.82 -13.94
C ASP A 56 0.38 9.77 -12.56
N ILE A 57 1.11 10.16 -11.50
CA ILE A 57 0.59 10.22 -10.14
C ILE A 57 -0.47 11.34 -10.02
N GLU A 58 -0.23 12.51 -10.57
CA GLU A 58 -1.18 13.63 -10.59
C GLU A 58 -2.47 13.24 -11.31
N VAL A 59 -2.37 12.52 -12.43
CA VAL A 59 -3.53 11.98 -13.15
C VAL A 59 -4.32 10.99 -12.29
N ALA A 60 -3.62 10.10 -11.58
CA ALA A 60 -4.27 9.14 -10.67
C ALA A 60 -4.96 9.85 -9.49
N LEU A 61 -4.30 10.84 -8.88
CA LEU A 61 -4.87 11.68 -7.81
C LEU A 61 -6.13 12.43 -8.31
N ALA A 62 -6.07 13.02 -9.51
CA ALA A 62 -7.21 13.68 -10.15
C ALA A 62 -8.39 12.72 -10.43
N ALA A 63 -8.11 11.43 -10.61
CA ALA A 63 -9.10 10.36 -10.73
C ALA A 63 -9.55 9.78 -9.37
N GLY A 64 -9.20 10.44 -8.24
CA GLY A 64 -9.59 10.04 -6.89
C GLY A 64 -8.82 8.85 -6.34
N GLN A 65 -7.60 8.58 -6.84
CA GLN A 65 -6.72 7.56 -6.30
C GLN A 65 -5.70 8.20 -5.36
N HIS A 66 -5.99 8.19 -4.05
CA HIS A 66 -5.18 8.86 -3.05
C HIS A 66 -4.14 7.96 -2.38
N ASP A 67 -4.38 6.65 -2.31
CA ASP A 67 -3.45 5.68 -1.72
C ASP A 67 -2.38 5.28 -2.73
N LEU A 68 -1.13 5.67 -2.46
CA LEU A 68 0.03 5.51 -3.34
C LEU A 68 1.09 4.61 -2.69
N GLY A 69 1.57 3.59 -3.42
CA GLY A 69 2.55 2.62 -2.92
C GLY A 69 3.93 2.77 -3.56
N GLU A 70 4.96 2.95 -2.75
CA GLU A 70 6.34 3.13 -3.18
C GLU A 70 7.29 2.06 -2.62
N ASN A 71 8.21 1.61 -3.48
CA ASN A 71 9.22 0.61 -3.10
C ASN A 71 10.61 1.22 -2.87
N TYR A 72 10.90 2.34 -3.52
CA TYR A 72 12.22 2.96 -3.54
C TYR A 72 12.19 4.28 -2.79
N LEU A 73 12.86 4.31 -1.64
CA LEU A 73 12.75 5.43 -0.70
C LEU A 73 13.16 6.77 -1.32
N GLN A 74 14.29 6.81 -2.02
CA GLN A 74 14.79 8.06 -2.59
C GLN A 74 13.81 8.64 -3.63
N GLU A 75 13.34 7.81 -4.53
CA GLU A 75 12.33 8.17 -5.53
C GLU A 75 11.04 8.68 -4.87
N ALA A 76 10.59 7.99 -3.82
CA ALA A 76 9.39 8.39 -3.10
C ALA A 76 9.53 9.76 -2.44
N LEU A 77 10.67 10.03 -1.78
CA LEU A 77 10.91 11.33 -1.13
C LEU A 77 10.92 12.49 -2.14
N GLU A 78 11.50 12.28 -3.31
CA GLU A 78 11.49 13.27 -4.40
C GLU A 78 10.05 13.56 -4.85
N LYS A 79 9.21 12.53 -5.06
CA LYS A 79 7.80 12.69 -5.43
C LYS A 79 6.99 13.41 -4.34
N ILE A 80 7.16 13.03 -3.08
CA ILE A 80 6.50 13.67 -1.94
C ILE A 80 6.83 15.16 -1.89
N GLN A 81 8.12 15.49 -2.02
CA GLN A 81 8.58 16.88 -2.01
C GLN A 81 8.05 17.68 -3.21
N MET A 82 8.09 17.09 -4.41
CA MET A 82 7.60 17.76 -5.62
C MET A 82 6.10 18.04 -5.54
N LEU A 83 5.27 17.09 -5.12
CA LEU A 83 3.83 17.30 -4.94
C LEU A 83 3.52 18.38 -3.90
N ALA A 84 4.22 18.39 -2.77
CA ALA A 84 4.07 19.42 -1.76
C ALA A 84 4.42 20.81 -2.29
N THR A 85 5.49 20.93 -3.08
CA THR A 85 5.95 22.20 -3.69
C THR A 85 4.95 22.70 -4.73
N THR A 86 4.48 21.84 -5.63
CA THR A 86 3.51 22.19 -6.69
C THR A 86 2.21 22.71 -6.08
N SER A 87 1.68 22.01 -5.07
CA SER A 87 0.46 22.43 -4.37
C SER A 87 0.63 23.79 -3.66
N ALA A 88 1.79 24.07 -3.08
CA ALA A 88 2.08 25.35 -2.41
C ALA A 88 2.23 26.53 -3.39
N GLN A 89 2.82 26.29 -4.55
CA GLN A 89 3.09 27.35 -5.55
C GLN A 89 1.86 27.73 -6.38
N HIS A 90 0.91 26.81 -6.53
CA HIS A 90 -0.26 26.99 -7.39
C HIS A 90 -1.59 26.67 -6.69
N PRO A 91 -1.91 27.30 -5.54
CA PRO A 91 -3.07 26.90 -4.73
C PRO A 91 -4.43 27.16 -5.42
N VAL A 92 -4.46 28.00 -6.45
CA VAL A 92 -5.70 28.35 -7.20
C VAL A 92 -5.91 27.44 -8.41
N SER A 93 -4.83 26.97 -9.04
CA SER A 93 -4.87 26.21 -10.29
C SER A 93 -4.63 24.70 -10.09
N HIS A 94 -4.09 24.30 -8.95
CA HIS A 94 -3.89 22.89 -8.62
C HIS A 94 -4.67 22.55 -7.36
N PRO A 95 -5.48 21.46 -7.38
CA PRO A 95 -6.12 20.97 -6.17
C PRO A 95 -5.05 20.65 -5.13
N VAL A 96 -5.31 20.96 -3.87
CA VAL A 96 -4.44 20.53 -2.78
C VAL A 96 -4.61 19.01 -2.65
N TRP A 97 -3.67 18.27 -3.20
CA TRP A 97 -3.66 16.82 -3.11
C TRP A 97 -3.24 16.38 -1.70
N HIS A 98 -3.97 15.46 -1.14
CA HIS A 98 -3.63 14.79 0.12
C HIS A 98 -3.41 13.29 -0.15
N PRO A 99 -2.28 12.93 -0.81
CA PRO A 99 -1.97 11.52 -1.01
C PRO A 99 -1.67 10.85 0.33
N VAL A 100 -2.08 9.60 0.45
CA VAL A 100 -1.68 8.72 1.56
C VAL A 100 -0.52 7.86 1.06
N TRP A 101 0.64 8.02 1.66
CA TRP A 101 1.86 7.35 1.22
C TRP A 101 2.09 6.03 1.94
N HIS A 102 2.21 4.95 1.18
CA HIS A 102 2.47 3.61 1.67
C HIS A 102 3.87 3.16 1.25
N TYR A 103 4.72 2.86 2.23
CA TYR A 103 5.99 2.22 1.95
C TYR A 103 5.78 0.71 1.86
N ILE A 104 6.08 0.14 0.70
CA ILE A 104 5.91 -1.29 0.40
C ILE A 104 7.21 -1.96 -0.08
N GLY A 105 8.34 -1.25 0.03
CA GLY A 105 9.68 -1.76 -0.28
C GLY A 105 10.37 -2.42 0.91
N ALA A 106 11.49 -3.07 0.67
CA ALA A 106 12.32 -3.63 1.73
C ALA A 106 12.92 -2.52 2.62
N ILE A 107 12.84 -2.69 3.94
CA ILE A 107 13.31 -1.69 4.90
C ILE A 107 14.74 -2.00 5.31
N GLN A 108 15.66 -1.13 4.93
CA GLN A 108 17.01 -1.12 5.49
C GLN A 108 17.03 -0.37 6.83
N SER A 109 17.66 -0.93 7.85
CA SER A 109 17.67 -0.36 9.21
C SER A 109 18.20 1.08 9.30
N ASN A 110 19.09 1.49 8.40
CA ASN A 110 19.63 2.85 8.32
C ASN A 110 18.70 3.84 7.59
N LYS A 111 17.59 3.35 6.99
CA LYS A 111 16.62 4.15 6.24
C LYS A 111 15.26 4.32 6.96
N THR A 112 15.14 3.86 8.20
CA THR A 112 13.88 3.92 8.95
C THR A 112 13.42 5.35 9.28
N ARG A 113 14.35 6.29 9.52
CA ARG A 113 13.99 7.67 9.86
C ARG A 113 13.17 8.36 8.76
N PRO A 114 13.65 8.49 7.51
CA PRO A 114 12.84 9.14 6.47
C PRO A 114 11.56 8.38 6.15
N ILE A 115 11.50 7.06 6.36
CA ILE A 115 10.24 6.30 6.25
C ILE A 115 9.27 6.76 7.36
N ALA A 116 9.72 6.85 8.60
CA ALA A 116 8.90 7.29 9.72
C ALA A 116 8.42 8.74 9.59
N GLU A 117 9.20 9.61 8.94
CA GLU A 117 8.92 11.03 8.79
C GLU A 117 7.92 11.33 7.64
N HIS A 118 7.91 10.51 6.57
CA HIS A 118 7.22 10.86 5.32
C HIS A 118 6.11 9.92 4.88
N PHE A 119 5.96 8.74 5.50
CA PHE A 119 4.92 7.80 5.12
C PHE A 119 3.82 7.68 6.17
N ASP A 120 2.61 7.33 5.72
CA ASP A 120 1.44 7.09 6.57
C ASP A 120 1.31 5.61 6.92
N TRP A 121 1.76 4.74 6.01
CA TRP A 121 1.73 3.30 6.14
C TRP A 121 3.07 2.65 5.79
N VAL A 122 3.36 1.54 6.47
CA VAL A 122 4.50 0.68 6.15
C VAL A 122 4.02 -0.77 6.15
N HIS A 123 4.12 -1.44 4.99
CA HIS A 123 3.57 -2.79 4.83
C HIS A 123 4.59 -3.92 5.05
N THR A 124 5.86 -3.60 5.25
CA THR A 124 6.97 -4.56 5.15
C THR A 124 7.78 -4.70 6.44
N VAL A 125 7.13 -4.48 7.57
CA VAL A 125 7.80 -4.66 8.87
C VAL A 125 7.95 -6.16 9.16
N ALA A 126 9.19 -6.62 9.40
CA ALA A 126 9.52 -8.03 9.61
C ALA A 126 10.43 -8.26 10.84
N SER A 127 10.71 -7.23 11.64
CA SER A 127 11.53 -7.38 12.86
C SER A 127 11.20 -6.31 13.90
N SER A 128 11.33 -6.67 15.17
CA SER A 128 11.15 -5.75 16.31
C SER A 128 12.14 -4.59 16.28
N LYS A 129 13.38 -4.80 15.81
CA LYS A 129 14.39 -3.76 15.64
C LYS A 129 13.93 -2.66 14.66
N VAL A 130 13.33 -3.04 13.52
CA VAL A 130 12.81 -2.08 12.54
C VAL A 130 11.61 -1.35 13.14
N ALA A 131 10.66 -2.05 13.76
CA ALA A 131 9.50 -1.46 14.39
C ALA A 131 9.88 -0.44 15.49
N ALA A 132 10.82 -0.79 16.37
CA ALA A 132 11.30 0.11 17.43
C ALA A 132 11.95 1.38 16.85
N ARG A 133 12.71 1.26 15.75
CA ARG A 133 13.28 2.44 15.08
C ARG A 133 12.23 3.33 14.43
N LEU A 134 11.24 2.75 13.74
CA LEU A 134 10.13 3.49 13.16
C LEU A 134 9.35 4.23 14.26
N SER A 135 9.04 3.55 15.35
CA SER A 135 8.35 4.12 16.53
C SER A 135 9.13 5.30 17.13
N SER A 136 10.42 5.11 17.44
CA SER A 136 11.25 6.13 18.09
C SER A 136 11.59 7.31 17.17
N GLN A 137 11.49 7.13 15.85
CA GLN A 137 11.82 8.15 14.84
C GLN A 137 10.59 8.84 14.27
N ARG A 138 9.37 8.41 14.63
CA ARG A 138 8.12 9.10 14.23
C ARG A 138 8.04 10.46 14.91
N PRO A 139 7.92 11.56 14.16
CA PRO A 139 7.78 12.90 14.74
C PRO A 139 6.52 13.02 15.61
N ALA A 140 6.65 13.67 16.76
CA ALA A 140 5.54 13.84 17.73
C ALA A 140 4.33 14.61 17.17
N GLY A 141 4.50 15.41 16.11
CA GLY A 141 3.40 16.16 15.47
C GLY A 141 2.62 15.35 14.42
N LEU A 142 3.06 14.15 14.11
CA LEU A 142 2.38 13.28 13.14
C LEU A 142 1.53 12.22 13.84
N ALA A 143 0.44 11.83 13.20
CA ALA A 143 -0.35 10.66 13.63
C ALA A 143 0.53 9.40 13.72
N PRO A 144 0.23 8.42 14.59
CA PRO A 144 0.97 7.17 14.66
C PRO A 144 1.11 6.51 13.29
N LEU A 145 2.31 6.01 13.00
CA LEU A 145 2.60 5.33 11.74
C LEU A 145 1.88 3.98 11.70
N LYS A 146 1.04 3.78 10.70
CA LYS A 146 0.31 2.51 10.53
C LYS A 146 1.24 1.46 9.93
N ILE A 147 1.36 0.32 10.59
CA ILE A 147 2.26 -0.75 10.13
C ILE A 147 1.54 -2.07 9.93
N LEU A 148 1.97 -2.80 8.90
CA LEU A 148 1.61 -4.20 8.68
C LEU A 148 2.85 -5.06 8.86
N ILE A 149 2.65 -6.25 9.39
CA ILE A 149 3.72 -7.24 9.50
C ILE A 149 3.77 -8.06 8.22
N GLN A 150 4.94 -8.05 7.58
CA GLN A 150 5.16 -8.92 6.41
C GLN A 150 5.46 -10.34 6.88
N VAL A 151 4.63 -11.29 6.42
CA VAL A 151 4.77 -12.72 6.71
C VAL A 151 5.31 -13.46 5.49
N ASN A 152 6.32 -14.29 5.70
CA ASN A 152 6.81 -15.25 4.70
C ASN A 152 5.91 -16.49 4.70
N ILE A 153 4.78 -16.37 4.02
CA ILE A 153 3.69 -17.36 4.05
C ILE A 153 4.04 -18.70 3.37
N ASP A 154 4.99 -18.67 2.43
CA ASP A 154 5.41 -19.85 1.67
C ASP A 154 6.66 -20.54 2.26
N ALA A 155 7.16 -20.08 3.40
CA ALA A 155 8.38 -20.57 4.07
C ALA A 155 9.60 -20.66 3.12
N GLN A 156 9.83 -19.62 2.30
CA GLN A 156 10.96 -19.54 1.37
C GLN A 156 12.14 -18.81 2.03
N ASP A 157 13.29 -19.46 2.15
CA ASP A 157 14.50 -18.87 2.74
C ASP A 157 14.96 -17.56 2.09
N SER A 158 14.67 -17.37 0.80
CA SER A 158 15.03 -16.18 0.02
C SER A 158 14.04 -15.03 0.12
N LYS A 159 12.84 -15.21 0.72
CA LYS A 159 11.81 -14.17 0.80
C LYS A 159 11.86 -13.40 2.11
N ALA A 160 11.64 -12.09 1.98
CA ALA A 160 11.48 -11.20 3.13
C ALA A 160 10.17 -11.51 3.89
N GLY A 161 10.16 -11.25 5.17
CA GLY A 161 9.03 -11.46 6.06
C GLY A 161 9.42 -12.28 7.30
N VAL A 162 8.64 -12.16 8.35
CA VAL A 162 8.77 -13.04 9.52
C VAL A 162 8.18 -14.41 9.17
N SER A 163 8.73 -15.49 9.74
CA SER A 163 8.10 -16.82 9.60
C SER A 163 6.75 -16.88 10.30
N VAL A 164 5.93 -17.87 9.97
CA VAL A 164 4.62 -18.06 10.62
C VAL A 164 4.77 -18.21 12.13
N GLU A 165 5.75 -19.01 12.57
CA GLU A 165 6.03 -19.27 14.00
C GLU A 165 6.58 -18.01 14.71
N GLY A 166 7.28 -17.16 13.98
CA GLY A 166 7.85 -15.90 14.50
C GLY A 166 6.82 -14.76 14.61
N LEU A 167 5.62 -14.90 14.07
CA LEU A 167 4.62 -13.83 14.02
C LEU A 167 4.16 -13.41 15.42
N LEU A 168 3.67 -14.31 16.25
CA LEU A 168 3.16 -13.96 17.58
C LEU A 168 4.26 -13.37 18.49
N PRO A 169 5.47 -13.92 18.58
CA PRO A 169 6.58 -13.27 19.29
C PRO A 169 6.92 -11.88 18.79
N LEU A 170 6.83 -11.66 17.48
CA LEU A 170 7.07 -10.33 16.90
C LEU A 170 5.96 -9.34 17.29
N LEU A 171 4.70 -9.74 17.25
CA LEU A 171 3.57 -8.91 17.67
C LEU A 171 3.73 -8.50 19.15
N GLU A 172 4.03 -9.44 20.03
CA GLU A 172 4.28 -9.18 21.47
C GLU A 172 5.38 -8.14 21.68
N ALA A 173 6.46 -8.21 20.92
CA ALA A 173 7.57 -7.25 21.02
C ALA A 173 7.20 -5.85 20.46
N ILE A 174 6.19 -5.74 19.59
CA ILE A 174 5.80 -4.49 18.94
C ILE A 174 4.64 -3.79 19.68
N LEU A 175 3.72 -4.53 20.26
CA LEU A 175 2.54 -3.99 20.95
C LEU A 175 2.82 -2.83 21.91
N PRO A 176 3.88 -2.85 22.76
CA PRO A 176 4.15 -1.75 23.69
C PRO A 176 4.81 -0.51 23.05
N LEU A 177 5.12 -0.53 21.75
CA LEU A 177 5.85 0.55 21.10
C LEU A 177 4.90 1.73 20.83
N PRO A 178 5.25 2.98 21.26
CA PRO A 178 4.45 4.18 20.98
C PRO A 178 4.60 4.62 19.53
N ASN A 179 3.78 5.58 19.11
CA ASN A 179 3.86 6.29 17.81
C ASN A 179 3.73 5.39 16.57
N ILE A 180 3.37 4.13 16.75
CA ILE A 180 2.99 3.20 15.67
C ILE A 180 1.67 2.52 16.00
N THR A 181 0.94 2.12 14.98
CA THR A 181 -0.31 1.35 15.13
C THR A 181 -0.20 0.08 14.31
N LEU A 182 -0.30 -1.08 14.97
CA LEU A 182 -0.40 -2.38 14.32
C LEU A 182 -1.76 -2.50 13.64
N ARG A 183 -1.78 -2.61 12.30
CA ARG A 183 -3.01 -2.64 11.52
C ARG A 183 -3.31 -3.98 10.88
N GLY A 184 -2.36 -4.91 10.80
CA GLY A 184 -2.59 -6.21 10.20
C GLY A 184 -1.36 -6.85 9.57
N LEU A 185 -1.61 -7.68 8.56
CA LEU A 185 -0.59 -8.50 7.91
C LEU A 185 -0.43 -8.16 6.43
N MET A 186 0.75 -8.46 5.90
CA MET A 186 1.04 -8.40 4.47
C MET A 186 1.74 -9.67 4.01
N ALA A 187 1.43 -10.15 2.80
CA ALA A 187 2.18 -11.22 2.17
C ALA A 187 2.31 -11.03 0.65
N ILE A 188 3.38 -11.63 0.11
CA ILE A 188 3.63 -11.76 -1.33
C ILE A 188 3.87 -13.25 -1.60
N PRO A 189 2.84 -14.04 -1.86
CA PRO A 189 2.98 -15.48 -2.12
C PRO A 189 3.74 -15.78 -3.41
N LYS A 190 4.03 -17.07 -3.63
CA LYS A 190 4.46 -17.56 -4.95
C LYS A 190 3.36 -17.36 -5.97
N THR A 191 3.77 -17.02 -7.19
CA THR A 191 2.85 -16.97 -8.32
C THR A 191 2.31 -18.36 -8.60
N ALA A 192 0.98 -18.47 -8.74
CA ALA A 192 0.28 -19.66 -9.17
C ALA A 192 -0.68 -19.31 -10.32
N HIS A 193 -1.10 -20.32 -11.10
CA HIS A 193 -1.92 -20.08 -12.29
C HIS A 193 -3.41 -20.36 -12.07
N ASP A 194 -3.75 -21.27 -11.18
CA ASP A 194 -5.13 -21.59 -10.86
C ASP A 194 -5.62 -20.90 -9.60
N LEU A 195 -6.91 -20.58 -9.56
CA LEU A 195 -7.55 -19.83 -8.49
C LEU A 195 -7.41 -20.50 -7.11
N ASP A 196 -7.58 -21.81 -7.05
CA ASP A 196 -7.56 -22.53 -5.76
C ASP A 196 -6.16 -22.53 -5.15
N THR A 197 -5.12 -22.70 -5.96
CA THR A 197 -3.73 -22.62 -5.50
C THR A 197 -3.36 -21.20 -5.08
N GLN A 198 -3.84 -20.19 -5.80
CA GLN A 198 -3.66 -18.78 -5.40
C GLN A 198 -4.34 -18.46 -4.06
N ARG A 199 -5.53 -19.01 -3.80
CA ARG A 199 -6.31 -18.73 -2.58
C ARG A 199 -5.65 -19.27 -1.31
N ARG A 200 -4.98 -20.43 -1.38
CA ARG A 200 -4.43 -21.12 -0.18
C ARG A 200 -3.53 -20.22 0.69
N PRO A 201 -2.48 -19.56 0.18
CA PRO A 201 -1.63 -18.69 1.00
C PRO A 201 -2.38 -17.46 1.53
N PHE A 202 -3.36 -16.92 0.80
CA PHE A 202 -4.18 -15.81 1.26
C PHE A 202 -5.13 -16.22 2.37
N ASN A 203 -5.75 -17.39 2.25
CA ASN A 203 -6.55 -17.99 3.34
C ASN A 203 -5.69 -18.16 4.60
N HIS A 204 -4.51 -18.76 4.47
CA HIS A 204 -3.59 -18.94 5.60
C HIS A 204 -3.23 -17.60 6.27
N LEU A 205 -2.95 -16.54 5.49
CA LEU A 205 -2.68 -15.22 6.04
C LEU A 205 -3.88 -14.65 6.82
N ARG A 206 -5.10 -14.87 6.33
CA ARG A 206 -6.34 -14.49 7.03
C ARG A 206 -6.48 -15.24 8.35
N GLU A 207 -6.23 -16.54 8.35
CA GLU A 207 -6.28 -17.36 9.57
C GLU A 207 -5.28 -16.88 10.63
N LEU A 208 -4.06 -16.53 10.23
CA LEU A 208 -3.04 -15.95 11.12
C LEU A 208 -3.49 -14.62 11.72
N LEU A 209 -4.15 -13.75 10.94
CA LEU A 209 -4.72 -12.50 11.44
C LEU A 209 -5.80 -12.77 12.49
N LEU A 210 -6.72 -13.71 12.22
CA LEU A 210 -7.78 -14.08 13.16
C LEU A 210 -7.21 -14.69 14.44
N GLN A 211 -6.20 -15.57 14.33
CA GLN A 211 -5.50 -16.15 15.48
C GLN A 211 -4.83 -15.06 16.35
N ALA A 212 -4.13 -14.11 15.73
CA ALA A 212 -3.51 -13.00 16.45
C ALA A 212 -4.55 -12.18 17.23
N ARG A 213 -5.65 -11.82 16.57
CA ARG A 213 -6.77 -11.10 17.22
C ARG A 213 -7.39 -11.88 18.38
N GLN A 214 -7.52 -13.19 18.24
CA GLN A 214 -8.03 -14.03 19.31
C GLN A 214 -7.06 -14.08 20.50
N THR A 215 -5.74 -14.12 20.23
CA THR A 215 -4.70 -14.20 21.26
C THR A 215 -4.57 -12.90 22.05
N TYR A 216 -4.59 -11.74 21.40
CA TYR A 216 -4.31 -10.44 22.03
C TYR A 216 -5.57 -9.58 22.27
N GLY A 217 -6.74 -9.99 21.76
CA GLY A 217 -8.03 -9.35 22.06
C GLY A 217 -8.04 -7.84 21.79
N ALA A 218 -8.30 -7.06 22.84
CA ALA A 218 -8.44 -5.62 22.77
C ALA A 218 -7.15 -4.89 22.31
N ASP A 219 -5.98 -5.45 22.58
CA ASP A 219 -4.69 -4.85 22.17
C ASP A 219 -4.52 -4.83 20.63
N LEU A 220 -5.27 -5.69 19.93
CA LEU A 220 -5.33 -5.75 18.48
C LEU A 220 -6.71 -5.38 17.90
N ALA A 221 -7.46 -4.48 18.55
CA ALA A 221 -8.79 -4.07 18.10
C ALA A 221 -8.78 -3.51 16.66
N GLU A 222 -7.73 -2.80 16.27
CA GLU A 222 -7.55 -2.23 14.91
C GLU A 222 -6.73 -3.14 13.96
N PHE A 223 -6.41 -4.35 14.35
CA PHE A 223 -5.62 -5.29 13.54
C PHE A 223 -6.52 -6.05 12.58
N ASP A 224 -6.97 -5.38 11.53
CA ASP A 224 -8.01 -5.83 10.62
C ASP A 224 -7.62 -5.75 9.14
N GLN A 225 -6.39 -5.37 8.84
CA GLN A 225 -5.95 -5.14 7.46
C GLN A 225 -5.15 -6.33 6.91
N LEU A 226 -5.48 -6.72 5.68
CA LEU A 226 -4.75 -7.72 4.90
C LEU A 226 -4.27 -7.09 3.59
N SER A 227 -2.95 -6.82 3.51
CA SER A 227 -2.33 -6.35 2.27
C SER A 227 -1.83 -7.54 1.47
N MET A 228 -2.62 -7.97 0.53
CA MET A 228 -2.35 -9.13 -0.32
C MET A 228 -3.09 -9.01 -1.64
N GLY A 229 -2.53 -9.58 -2.70
CA GLY A 229 -3.06 -9.50 -4.07
C GLY A 229 -2.39 -8.40 -4.91
N MET A 230 -2.07 -8.80 -6.12
CA MET A 230 -1.52 -8.01 -7.21
C MET A 230 -2.33 -8.26 -8.49
N SER A 231 -1.96 -7.67 -9.62
CA SER A 231 -2.75 -7.77 -10.87
C SER A 231 -3.09 -9.20 -11.31
N GLY A 232 -2.25 -10.19 -10.99
CA GLY A 232 -2.45 -11.58 -11.42
C GLY A 232 -3.24 -12.48 -10.47
N ASP A 233 -3.53 -12.02 -9.25
CA ASP A 233 -4.14 -12.82 -8.18
C ASP A 233 -5.18 -12.02 -7.35
N MET A 234 -5.69 -10.91 -7.92
CA MET A 234 -6.66 -10.03 -7.26
C MET A 234 -7.93 -10.77 -6.81
N GLU A 235 -8.48 -11.61 -7.69
CA GLU A 235 -9.70 -12.36 -7.42
C GLU A 235 -9.52 -13.29 -6.21
N ALA A 236 -8.43 -14.07 -6.20
CA ALA A 236 -8.08 -14.95 -5.09
C ALA A 236 -7.89 -14.18 -3.78
N ALA A 237 -7.21 -13.03 -3.84
CA ALA A 237 -7.00 -12.19 -2.67
C ALA A 237 -8.31 -11.60 -2.13
N ILE A 238 -9.21 -11.15 -3.01
CA ILE A 238 -10.54 -10.65 -2.62
C ILE A 238 -11.35 -11.77 -1.98
N ALA A 239 -11.38 -12.95 -2.58
CA ALA A 239 -12.10 -14.11 -2.04
C ALA A 239 -11.65 -14.46 -0.62
N GLU A 240 -10.36 -14.27 -0.30
CA GLU A 240 -9.77 -14.59 0.99
C GLU A 240 -9.66 -13.39 1.96
N GLY A 241 -10.33 -12.29 1.66
CA GLY A 241 -10.47 -11.20 2.64
C GLY A 241 -9.47 -10.05 2.50
N SER A 242 -8.75 -9.92 1.39
CA SER A 242 -7.86 -8.77 1.16
C SER A 242 -8.57 -7.44 1.43
N THR A 243 -7.91 -6.54 2.13
CA THR A 243 -8.35 -5.15 2.33
C THR A 243 -7.52 -4.15 1.52
N TRP A 244 -6.32 -4.55 1.08
CA TRP A 244 -5.43 -3.75 0.24
C TRP A 244 -4.91 -4.57 -0.94
N LEU A 245 -5.33 -4.19 -2.15
CA LEU A 245 -4.79 -4.72 -3.41
C LEU A 245 -3.70 -3.79 -3.92
N ARG A 246 -2.50 -4.31 -4.19
CA ARG A 246 -1.32 -3.54 -4.63
C ARG A 246 -1.15 -3.64 -6.14
N ILE A 247 -1.64 -2.66 -6.87
CA ILE A 247 -1.73 -2.69 -8.33
C ILE A 247 -0.88 -1.58 -8.95
N GLY A 248 0.05 -1.95 -9.83
CA GLY A 248 0.90 -1.02 -10.58
C GLY A 248 0.63 -1.08 -12.08
N THR A 249 1.07 -2.15 -12.72
CA THR A 249 1.04 -2.31 -14.18
C THR A 249 -0.36 -2.16 -14.78
N ALA A 250 -1.40 -2.65 -14.11
CA ALA A 250 -2.77 -2.53 -14.61
C ALA A 250 -3.32 -1.09 -14.50
N ILE A 251 -2.70 -0.20 -13.71
CA ILE A 251 -3.05 1.24 -13.65
C ILE A 251 -2.19 2.02 -14.63
N PHE A 252 -0.88 1.95 -14.49
CA PHE A 252 0.08 2.83 -15.12
C PHE A 252 0.75 2.24 -16.38
N GLY A 253 0.37 1.04 -16.81
CA GLY A 253 1.01 0.34 -17.92
C GLY A 253 2.37 -0.27 -17.55
N ALA A 254 2.97 -0.98 -18.52
CA ALA A 254 4.28 -1.59 -18.37
C ALA A 254 5.36 -0.55 -18.05
N ARG A 255 6.47 -1.00 -17.44
CA ARG A 255 7.64 -0.14 -17.25
C ARG A 255 8.26 0.17 -18.62
N PRO A 256 8.77 1.41 -18.83
CA PRO A 256 9.65 1.65 -19.96
C PRO A 256 10.81 0.65 -19.92
N ALA A 257 11.15 0.07 -21.07
CA ALA A 257 12.34 -0.77 -21.15
C ALA A 257 13.55 0.04 -20.66
N GLN A 258 14.31 -0.52 -19.72
CA GLN A 258 15.58 0.10 -19.32
C GLN A 258 16.51 0.01 -20.54
N SER A 259 16.81 1.18 -21.10
CA SER A 259 17.83 1.33 -22.16
C SER A 259 19.21 1.21 -21.58
#